data_1901d1009c617ad301f4a9dde6872160
#
_entry.id   1901d1009c617ad301f4a9dde6872160
#
_cell.length_a   1.000
_cell.length_b   1.000
_cell.length_c   1.000
_cell.angle_alpha   90.00
_cell.angle_beta   90.00
_cell.angle_gamma   90.00
#
_symmetry.space_group_name_H-M   'P 1'
#
loop_
_entity.id
_entity.type
_entity.pdbx_description
1 polymer ?
#
loop_
_entity_poly.entity_id
_entity_poly.type
_entity_poly.pdbx_seq_one_letter_code
_entity_poly.pdbx_strand_id
1 'polypeptide(L)'
;MDRLRLRSESGFTLIELLVVVAIIGISAAIAIPQFAAYRKRGYEAQVKSDLRNAATAQEAYFANAFVYKGGAMSSGTPTGYNQTNQVTMTAAVGTSTFLLTGTHALCTSVSWTFSSGNGQIAGPAAGCP
;
A
#
# COMPACT_ATOMS: atom_id res chain seq x y z
N MET A 1 9.43 -66.35 17.90
CA MET A 1 10.19 -65.92 16.72
C MET A 1 9.35 -64.82 16.02
N ASP A 2 9.54 -63.57 16.44
CA ASP A 2 8.87 -62.43 15.83
C ASP A 2 9.47 -62.13 14.47
N ARG A 3 8.68 -62.32 13.42
CA ARG A 3 9.01 -61.85 12.08
C ARG A 3 8.76 -60.36 12.03
N LEU A 4 9.83 -59.57 12.14
CA LEU A 4 9.82 -58.18 11.78
C LEU A 4 9.31 -58.04 10.33
N ARG A 5 8.04 -57.68 10.16
CA ARG A 5 7.51 -57.21 8.87
C ARG A 5 8.18 -55.87 8.58
N LEU A 6 9.18 -55.89 7.75
CA LEU A 6 9.68 -54.70 7.08
C LEU A 6 8.52 -54.19 6.23
N ARG A 7 7.87 -53.10 6.71
CA ARG A 7 6.94 -52.33 5.91
C ARG A 7 7.73 -51.85 4.70
N SER A 8 7.31 -52.26 3.51
CA SER A 8 7.82 -51.71 2.26
C SER A 8 7.46 -50.24 2.24
N GLU A 9 8.39 -49.37 2.61
CA GLU A 9 8.24 -47.93 2.41
C GLU A 9 8.45 -47.69 0.91
N SER A 10 7.36 -47.37 0.23
CA SER A 10 7.43 -46.90 -1.17
C SER A 10 8.09 -45.54 -1.17
N GLY A 11 9.36 -45.47 -1.57
CA GLY A 11 10.07 -44.21 -1.76
C GLY A 11 9.60 -43.48 -3.01
N PHE A 12 9.79 -42.14 -3.05
CA PHE A 12 9.56 -41.32 -4.22
C PHE A 12 10.55 -41.64 -5.34
N THR A 13 10.08 -41.55 -6.59
CA THR A 13 10.96 -41.65 -7.76
C THR A 13 11.67 -40.31 -8.00
N LEU A 14 12.85 -40.33 -8.58
CA LEU A 14 13.63 -39.14 -8.92
C LEU A 14 12.87 -38.26 -9.92
N ILE A 15 12.16 -38.88 -10.87
CA ILE A 15 11.36 -38.13 -11.86
C ILE A 15 10.14 -37.44 -11.25
N GLU A 16 9.47 -38.03 -10.25
CA GLU A 16 8.37 -37.42 -9.52
C GLU A 16 8.84 -36.14 -8.83
N LEU A 17 10.00 -36.19 -8.18
CA LEU A 17 10.58 -34.99 -7.54
C LEU A 17 10.99 -33.96 -8.56
N LEU A 18 11.60 -34.34 -9.68
CA LEU A 18 12.01 -33.46 -10.76
C LEU A 18 10.81 -32.69 -11.37
N VAL A 19 9.74 -33.40 -11.66
CA VAL A 19 8.51 -32.79 -12.24
C VAL A 19 7.88 -31.79 -11.27
N VAL A 20 7.80 -32.11 -9.98
CA VAL A 20 7.27 -31.21 -8.96
C VAL A 20 8.09 -29.93 -8.86
N VAL A 21 9.41 -30.03 -8.79
CA VAL A 21 10.30 -28.85 -8.72
C VAL A 21 10.20 -28.01 -10.00
N ALA A 22 10.10 -28.64 -11.17
CA ALA A 22 9.91 -27.94 -12.43
C ALA A 22 8.59 -27.15 -12.47
N ILE A 23 7.49 -27.73 -12.01
CA ILE A 23 6.18 -27.06 -11.95
C ILE A 23 6.22 -25.89 -10.96
N ILE A 24 6.81 -26.07 -9.78
CA ILE A 24 6.99 -25.00 -8.79
C ILE A 24 7.83 -23.87 -9.38
N GLY A 25 8.93 -24.18 -10.06
CA GLY A 25 9.82 -23.20 -10.68
C GLY A 25 9.10 -22.34 -11.73
N ILE A 26 8.32 -22.97 -12.60
CA ILE A 26 7.54 -22.26 -13.64
C ILE A 26 6.46 -21.39 -12.99
N SER A 27 5.74 -21.93 -12.00
CA SER A 27 4.69 -21.20 -11.28
C SER A 27 5.26 -19.99 -10.53
N ALA A 28 6.40 -20.15 -9.87
CA ALA A 28 7.08 -19.07 -9.16
C ALA A 28 7.59 -17.97 -10.11
N ALA A 29 8.09 -18.34 -11.28
CA ALA A 29 8.57 -17.38 -12.29
C ALA A 29 7.46 -16.41 -12.75
N ILE A 30 6.21 -16.87 -12.78
CA ILE A 30 5.04 -16.05 -13.13
C ILE A 30 4.50 -15.29 -11.92
N ALA A 31 4.43 -15.96 -10.76
CA ALA A 31 3.79 -15.43 -9.56
C ALA A 31 4.58 -14.30 -8.89
N ILE A 32 5.90 -14.39 -8.83
CA ILE A 32 6.75 -13.41 -8.12
C ILE A 32 6.62 -12.00 -8.70
N PRO A 33 6.77 -11.75 -10.03
CA PRO A 33 6.63 -10.39 -10.57
C PRO A 33 5.20 -9.84 -10.41
N GLN A 34 4.18 -10.69 -10.52
CA GLN A 34 2.79 -10.29 -10.29
C GLN A 34 2.57 -9.86 -8.84
N PHE A 35 3.10 -10.61 -7.89
CA PHE A 35 3.00 -10.26 -6.47
C PHE A 35 3.67 -8.91 -6.15
N ALA A 36 4.83 -8.63 -6.74
CA ALA A 36 5.49 -7.34 -6.60
C ALA A 36 4.62 -6.18 -7.13
N ALA A 37 3.98 -6.35 -8.29
CA ALA A 37 3.06 -5.38 -8.84
C ALA A 37 1.82 -5.15 -7.94
N TYR A 38 1.25 -6.20 -7.35
CA TYR A 38 0.14 -6.08 -6.41
C TYR A 38 0.54 -5.32 -5.14
N ARG A 39 1.72 -5.57 -4.59
CA ARG A 39 2.21 -4.82 -3.43
C ARG A 39 2.31 -3.33 -3.72
N LYS A 40 2.84 -2.95 -4.87
CA LYS A 40 2.95 -1.54 -5.30
C LYS A 40 1.59 -0.87 -5.40
N ARG A 41 0.58 -1.55 -5.97
CA ARG A 41 -0.81 -1.05 -5.99
C ARG A 41 -1.39 -0.91 -4.58
N GLY A 42 -1.01 -1.79 -3.66
CA GLY A 42 -1.39 -1.71 -2.25
C GLY A 42 -0.86 -0.43 -1.59
N TYR A 43 0.41 -0.08 -1.82
CA TYR A 43 1.00 1.16 -1.29
C TYR A 43 0.30 2.41 -1.86
N GLU A 44 0.02 2.42 -3.15
CA GLU A 44 -0.75 3.49 -3.78
C GLU A 44 -2.15 3.64 -3.17
N ALA A 45 -2.84 2.52 -2.95
CA ALA A 45 -4.16 2.52 -2.32
C ALA A 45 -4.13 3.07 -0.89
N GLN A 46 -3.09 2.77 -0.12
CA GLN A 46 -2.88 3.34 1.23
C GLN A 46 -2.76 4.86 1.18
N VAL A 47 -1.91 5.41 0.30
CA VAL A 47 -1.76 6.87 0.15
C VAL A 47 -3.07 7.52 -0.27
N LYS A 48 -3.79 6.95 -1.23
CA LYS A 48 -5.09 7.47 -1.69
C LYS A 48 -6.15 7.42 -0.60
N SER A 49 -6.15 6.38 0.24
CA SER A 49 -7.03 6.29 1.39
C SER A 49 -6.70 7.37 2.43
N ASP A 50 -5.43 7.54 2.74
CA ASP A 50 -4.98 8.57 3.69
C ASP A 50 -5.29 9.99 3.19
N LEU A 51 -5.14 10.26 1.89
CA LEU A 51 -5.53 11.55 1.30
C LEU A 51 -7.01 11.87 1.52
N ARG A 52 -7.91 10.89 1.35
CA ARG A 52 -9.34 11.08 1.61
C ARG A 52 -9.63 11.29 3.10
N ASN A 53 -8.98 10.51 3.97
CA ASN A 53 -9.13 10.65 5.41
C ASN A 53 -8.59 12.00 5.89
N ALA A 54 -7.46 12.45 5.37
CA ALA A 54 -6.87 13.75 5.66
C ALA A 54 -7.76 14.90 5.17
N ALA A 55 -8.35 14.77 3.98
CA ALA A 55 -9.29 15.75 3.45
C ALA A 55 -10.53 15.88 4.36
N THR A 56 -11.11 14.75 4.80
CA THR A 56 -12.24 14.76 5.73
C THR A 56 -11.87 15.42 7.07
N ALA A 57 -10.69 15.13 7.60
CA ALA A 57 -10.19 15.75 8.83
C ALA A 57 -9.93 17.26 8.67
N GLN A 58 -9.47 17.72 7.50
CA GLN A 58 -9.31 19.13 7.18
C GLN A 58 -10.65 19.88 7.17
N GLU A 59 -11.67 19.29 6.57
CA GLU A 59 -13.02 19.89 6.57
C GLU A 59 -13.63 19.92 7.97
N ALA A 60 -13.46 18.87 8.76
CA ALA A 60 -13.89 18.86 10.15
C ALA A 60 -13.15 19.90 11.01
N TYR A 61 -11.86 20.09 10.77
CA TYR A 61 -11.08 21.12 11.45
C TYR A 61 -11.54 22.53 11.05
N PHE A 62 -11.78 22.76 9.76
CA PHE A 62 -12.27 24.03 9.23
C PHE A 62 -13.64 24.41 9.82
N ALA A 63 -14.52 23.45 10.02
CA ALA A 63 -15.84 23.69 10.62
C ALA A 63 -15.77 24.31 12.03
N ASN A 64 -14.68 24.05 12.77
CA ASN A 64 -14.48 24.59 14.12
C ASN A 64 -13.53 25.79 14.15
N ALA A 65 -12.48 25.78 13.33
CA ALA A 65 -11.41 26.78 13.38
C ALA A 65 -11.51 27.86 12.32
N PHE A 66 -12.37 27.69 11.31
CA PHE A 66 -12.54 28.57 10.13
C PHE A 66 -11.24 28.77 9.33
N VAL A 67 -10.28 27.90 9.53
CA VAL A 67 -9.01 27.84 8.79
C VAL A 67 -8.60 26.38 8.57
N TYR A 68 -7.86 26.11 7.51
CA TYR A 68 -7.28 24.80 7.29
C TYR A 68 -5.94 24.65 8.03
N LYS A 69 -5.59 23.42 8.41
CA LYS A 69 -4.32 23.11 9.08
C LYS A 69 -3.23 22.83 8.05
N GLY A 70 -2.27 23.75 7.91
CA GLY A 70 -1.12 23.60 7.02
C GLY A 70 0.07 22.89 7.66
N GLY A 71 0.99 22.42 6.81
CA GLY A 71 2.23 21.77 7.18
C GLY A 71 2.17 20.25 7.19
N ALA A 72 3.12 19.62 7.89
CA ALA A 72 3.14 18.17 8.03
C ALA A 72 1.94 17.68 8.85
N MET A 73 1.29 16.62 8.36
CA MET A 73 0.17 16.00 9.02
C MET A 73 0.62 14.68 9.66
N SER A 74 0.12 14.42 10.85
CA SER A 74 0.37 13.18 11.59
C SER A 74 -0.91 12.74 12.28
N SER A 75 -0.93 11.52 12.81
CA SER A 75 -2.09 11.02 13.55
C SER A 75 -2.50 12.01 14.65
N GLY A 76 -3.78 12.42 14.64
CA GLY A 76 -4.34 13.43 15.53
C GLY A 76 -4.12 14.89 15.09
N THR A 77 -3.44 15.14 13.96
CA THR A 77 -3.20 16.51 13.45
C THR A 77 -3.46 16.60 11.94
N PRO A 78 -4.58 17.23 11.49
CA PRO A 78 -5.69 17.72 12.32
C PRO A 78 -6.43 16.61 13.05
N THR A 79 -7.20 16.97 14.07
CA THR A 79 -7.98 16.00 14.87
C THR A 79 -8.87 15.14 13.97
N GLY A 80 -8.84 13.83 14.18
CA GLY A 80 -9.58 12.86 13.36
C GLY A 80 -8.78 12.25 12.21
N TYR A 81 -7.60 12.78 11.88
CA TYR A 81 -6.70 12.14 10.93
C TYR A 81 -5.88 11.04 11.61
N ASN A 82 -5.86 9.86 11.00
CA ASN A 82 -4.99 8.74 11.39
C ASN A 82 -4.09 8.40 10.21
N GLN A 83 -2.80 8.59 10.42
CA GLN A 83 -1.77 8.31 9.43
C GLN A 83 -1.48 6.81 9.34
N THR A 84 -1.53 6.26 8.13
CA THR A 84 -1.07 4.90 7.87
C THR A 84 0.46 4.83 8.01
N ASN A 85 0.96 3.72 8.56
CA ASN A 85 2.40 3.52 8.68
C ASN A 85 3.09 3.61 7.31
N GLN A 86 4.25 4.27 7.25
CA GLN A 86 5.04 4.53 6.04
C GLN A 86 4.41 5.52 5.04
N VAL A 87 3.24 6.07 5.30
CA VAL A 87 2.67 7.17 4.53
C VAL A 87 3.10 8.49 5.18
N THR A 88 3.53 9.44 4.37
CA THR A 88 3.81 10.81 4.81
C THR A 88 2.84 11.75 4.13
N MET A 89 2.25 12.68 4.89
CA MET A 89 1.24 13.61 4.42
C MET A 89 1.63 15.04 4.75
N THR A 90 1.46 15.94 3.78
CA THR A 90 1.64 17.38 3.97
C THR A 90 0.47 18.15 3.38
N ALA A 91 0.13 19.29 3.98
CA ALA A 91 -0.93 20.17 3.54
C ALA A 91 -0.38 21.57 3.20
N ALA A 92 -0.61 22.01 1.98
CA ALA A 92 -0.49 23.41 1.59
C ALA A 92 -1.88 24.02 1.62
N VAL A 93 -2.06 25.11 2.38
CA VAL A 93 -3.38 25.69 2.64
C VAL A 93 -3.47 27.11 2.10
N GLY A 94 -4.62 27.43 1.51
CA GLY A 94 -5.03 28.77 1.14
C GLY A 94 -6.15 29.25 2.06
N THR A 95 -6.77 30.38 1.71
CA THR A 95 -7.86 30.96 2.51
C THR A 95 -9.10 30.07 2.52
N SER A 96 -9.44 29.45 1.38
CA SER A 96 -10.66 28.64 1.21
C SER A 96 -10.40 27.28 0.55
N THR A 97 -9.14 26.94 0.31
CA THR A 97 -8.75 25.68 -0.36
C THR A 97 -7.52 25.10 0.28
N PHE A 98 -7.31 23.79 0.11
CA PHE A 98 -6.09 23.11 0.49
C PHE A 98 -5.67 22.11 -0.57
N LEU A 99 -4.38 21.83 -0.62
CA LEU A 99 -3.76 20.81 -1.41
C LEU A 99 -3.01 19.85 -0.47
N LEU A 100 -3.41 18.59 -0.47
CA LEU A 100 -2.72 17.55 0.27
C LEU A 100 -1.73 16.83 -0.65
N THR A 101 -0.56 16.52 -0.15
CA THR A 101 0.44 15.72 -0.84
C THR A 101 0.81 14.53 0.02
N GLY A 102 0.61 13.33 -0.52
CA GLY A 102 0.91 12.08 0.15
C GLY A 102 2.00 11.29 -0.57
N THR A 103 2.90 10.68 0.18
CA THR A 103 3.94 9.78 -0.31
C THR A 103 3.98 8.51 0.52
N HIS A 104 4.54 7.44 -0.03
CA HIS A 104 4.77 6.20 0.69
C HIS A 104 6.26 5.86 0.67
N ALA A 105 6.83 5.45 1.79
CA ALA A 105 8.26 5.17 1.92
C ALA A 105 8.79 4.12 0.93
N LEU A 106 7.93 3.17 0.51
CA LEU A 106 8.26 2.13 -0.45
C LEU A 106 7.88 2.48 -1.90
N CYS A 107 7.38 3.71 -2.15
CA CYS A 107 7.11 4.27 -3.48
C CYS A 107 7.95 5.53 -3.66
N THR A 108 9.26 5.36 -3.73
CA THR A 108 10.22 6.47 -3.81
C THR A 108 10.03 7.30 -5.09
N SER A 109 10.24 8.60 -4.95
CA SER A 109 10.20 9.58 -6.05
C SER A 109 8.82 9.84 -6.67
N VAL A 110 7.74 9.36 -6.06
CA VAL A 110 6.37 9.63 -6.50
C VAL A 110 5.51 10.15 -5.36
N SER A 111 4.54 10.99 -5.71
CA SER A 111 3.55 11.53 -4.78
C SER A 111 2.17 11.57 -5.41
N TRP A 112 1.17 11.52 -4.55
CA TRP A 112 -0.23 11.71 -4.92
C TRP A 112 -0.74 12.97 -4.23
N THR A 113 -1.59 13.70 -4.93
CA THR A 113 -2.15 14.94 -4.41
C THR A 113 -3.67 14.89 -4.39
N PHE A 114 -4.27 15.52 -3.40
CA PHE A 114 -5.71 15.78 -3.34
C PHE A 114 -5.94 17.28 -3.29
N SER A 115 -6.75 17.80 -4.20
CA SER A 115 -7.14 19.21 -4.22
C SER A 115 -8.58 19.38 -3.74
N SER A 116 -8.77 20.22 -2.74
CA SER A 116 -10.12 20.56 -2.26
C SER A 116 -10.95 21.36 -3.28
N GLY A 117 -10.28 22.02 -4.24
CA GLY A 117 -10.96 22.81 -5.26
C GLY A 117 -11.75 21.99 -6.28
N ASN A 118 -11.33 20.75 -6.55
CA ASN A 118 -12.01 19.85 -7.48
C ASN A 118 -12.38 18.48 -6.88
N GLY A 119 -11.95 18.20 -5.64
CA GLY A 119 -12.22 16.94 -4.95
C GLY A 119 -11.52 15.71 -5.53
N GLN A 120 -10.50 15.90 -6.38
CA GLN A 120 -9.87 14.80 -7.09
C GLN A 120 -8.48 14.47 -6.55
N ILE A 121 -8.12 13.18 -6.66
CA ILE A 121 -6.77 12.70 -6.40
C ILE A 121 -6.04 12.62 -7.74
N ALA A 122 -4.89 13.27 -7.84
CA ALA A 122 -3.96 13.17 -8.94
C ALA A 122 -2.68 12.44 -8.49
N GLY A 123 -2.01 11.76 -9.42
CA GLY A 123 -0.77 11.05 -9.14
C GLY A 123 -0.14 10.55 -10.44
N PRO A 124 1.00 9.89 -10.38
CA PRO A 124 1.68 9.40 -11.58
C PRO A 124 0.83 8.35 -12.29
N ALA A 125 0.74 8.46 -13.62
CA ALA A 125 -0.03 7.51 -14.45
C ALA A 125 0.49 6.06 -14.34
N ALA A 126 1.80 5.90 -14.11
CA ALA A 126 2.43 4.60 -13.94
C ALA A 126 2.26 4.02 -12.51
N GLY A 127 1.70 4.81 -11.56
CA GLY A 127 1.58 4.39 -10.17
C GLY A 127 2.92 4.36 -9.43
N CYS A 128 3.04 3.48 -8.45
CA CYS A 128 4.27 3.23 -7.69
C CYS A 128 5.30 2.49 -8.57
N PRO A 129 6.52 3.00 -8.79
CA PRO A 129 7.56 2.40 -9.63
C PRO A 129 8.15 1.11 -9.06
#